data_8fccf675fd9a76fdb298a306f12617c9
#
_entry.id   8fccf675fd9a76fdb298a306f12617c9
#
_cell.length_a   1.000
_cell.length_b   1.000
_cell.length_c   1.000
_cell.angle_alpha   90.00
_cell.angle_beta   90.00
_cell.angle_gamma   90.00
#
_symmetry.space_group_name_H-M   'P 1'
#
loop_
_entity.id
_entity.type
_entity.pdbx_description
1 polymer ?
#
loop_
_entity_poly.entity_id
_entity_poly.type
_entity_poly.pdbx_seq_one_letter_code
_entity_poly.pdbx_strand_id
1 'polypeptide(L)'
;MNNLNTLMEDLLSQIEPAMIEAYQVGALMYSPGTNTDICQKLLTGIWGNCFSLALCLEDSIDDNAVEIGEQTVVETFHRIYKSRLSLPFLPKLFIRVRSPKQIATLYQRLEESSTLLTGFILPKFVPDNAPTYIEEIHKINQNSSHKIYMMPILESGELVSYTTRHQTLECLYKLLLSCRDYVLNVRVGGNDLCHLFGVRRNANETIYDIHPIASILSDIVTYFFHDFVISAPVWEYFADENDNWKIGLENEIRMDILNGFIGKTIIHPNQIPVVANGLKANAHDLADAIHILNFQDEFVNVSKSTSGTRMNEMKTHTNWAKKQLLLAKIYGVR
;
A
#
# COMPACT_ATOMS: atom_id res chain seq x y z
N MET A 1 -17.52 27.04 -3.94
CA MET A 1 -16.71 25.92 -4.46
C MET A 1 -15.30 26.36 -4.85
N ASN A 2 -15.07 27.46 -5.57
CA ASN A 2 -13.70 27.87 -5.99
C ASN A 2 -12.75 28.12 -4.80
N ASN A 3 -13.18 28.78 -3.73
CA ASN A 3 -12.32 29.06 -2.56
C ASN A 3 -11.87 27.79 -1.81
N LEU A 4 -12.71 26.76 -1.73
CA LEU A 4 -12.40 25.52 -1.01
C LEU A 4 -11.36 24.69 -1.78
N ASN A 5 -11.47 24.64 -3.12
CA ASN A 5 -10.52 23.93 -3.96
C ASN A 5 -9.13 24.58 -3.93
N THR A 6 -9.08 25.92 -4.02
CA THR A 6 -7.80 26.66 -3.95
C THR A 6 -7.13 26.44 -2.60
N LEU A 7 -7.89 26.51 -1.51
CA LEU A 7 -7.40 26.28 -0.17
C LEU A 7 -6.87 24.83 0.01
N MET A 8 -7.58 23.85 -0.54
CA MET A 8 -7.17 22.47 -0.50
C MET A 8 -5.87 22.24 -1.31
N GLU A 9 -5.72 22.92 -2.45
CA GLU A 9 -4.50 22.88 -3.26
C GLU A 9 -3.32 23.52 -2.53
N ASP A 10 -3.52 24.67 -1.89
CA ASP A 10 -2.49 25.33 -1.09
C ASP A 10 -1.99 24.46 0.07
N LEU A 11 -2.91 23.81 0.78
CA LEU A 11 -2.57 22.89 1.87
C LEU A 11 -1.84 21.63 1.37
N LEU A 12 -2.27 21.10 0.23
CA LEU A 12 -1.64 19.92 -0.38
C LEU A 12 -0.26 20.22 -0.94
N SER A 13 0.02 21.46 -1.38
CA SER A 13 1.34 21.89 -1.83
C SER A 13 2.40 21.80 -0.73
N GLN A 14 2.00 21.76 0.55
CA GLN A 14 2.88 21.61 1.71
C GLN A 14 3.19 20.13 2.03
N ILE A 15 2.56 19.18 1.31
CA ILE A 15 2.78 17.75 1.52
C ILE A 15 3.81 17.25 0.51
N GLU A 16 4.79 16.48 0.99
CA GLU A 16 5.83 15.91 0.14
C GLU A 16 5.23 15.07 -1.01
N PRO A 17 5.65 15.27 -2.27
CA PRO A 17 5.15 14.50 -3.42
C PRO A 17 5.28 12.97 -3.24
N ALA A 18 6.37 12.52 -2.59
CA ALA A 18 6.59 11.11 -2.28
C ALA A 18 5.50 10.53 -1.36
N MET A 19 4.98 11.32 -0.43
CA MET A 19 3.87 10.91 0.43
C MET A 19 2.58 10.70 -0.39
N ILE A 20 2.29 11.60 -1.33
CA ILE A 20 1.13 11.48 -2.22
C ILE A 20 1.25 10.20 -3.05
N GLU A 21 2.43 9.93 -3.59
CA GLU A 21 2.70 8.74 -4.41
C GLU A 21 2.53 7.45 -3.61
N ALA A 22 2.98 7.42 -2.36
CA ALA A 22 2.83 6.30 -1.46
C ALA A 22 1.35 6.00 -1.13
N TYR A 23 0.54 7.04 -0.89
CA TYR A 23 -0.91 6.89 -0.70
C TYR A 23 -1.62 6.36 -1.95
N GLN A 24 -1.16 6.72 -3.16
CA GLN A 24 -1.76 6.28 -4.42
C GLN A 24 -1.62 4.78 -4.71
N VAL A 25 -0.82 4.03 -3.97
CA VAL A 25 -0.76 2.56 -4.10
C VAL A 25 -2.13 1.93 -3.85
N GLY A 26 -2.85 2.36 -2.83
CA GLY A 26 -4.25 2.02 -2.57
C GLY A 26 -4.56 0.53 -2.49
N ALA A 27 -5.49 0.09 -3.34
CA ALA A 27 -5.81 -1.32 -3.55
C ALA A 27 -4.71 -1.95 -4.41
N LEU A 28 -3.77 -2.68 -3.82
CA LEU A 28 -2.72 -3.39 -4.54
C LEU A 28 -3.18 -4.81 -4.86
N MET A 29 -3.58 -5.04 -6.11
CA MET A 29 -4.04 -6.34 -6.58
C MET A 29 -2.87 -7.23 -6.96
N TYR A 30 -2.77 -8.39 -6.32
CA TYR A 30 -1.82 -9.43 -6.69
C TYR A 30 -2.41 -10.34 -7.75
N SER A 31 -1.61 -10.61 -8.78
CA SER A 31 -1.90 -11.61 -9.80
C SER A 31 -0.68 -12.54 -9.95
N PRO A 32 -0.89 -13.86 -10.11
CA PRO A 32 0.22 -14.76 -10.41
C PRO A 32 1.03 -14.29 -11.62
N GLY A 33 2.36 -14.36 -11.53
CA GLY A 33 3.26 -13.97 -12.61
C GLY A 33 3.08 -14.82 -13.89
N THR A 34 2.44 -15.97 -13.78
CA THR A 34 2.08 -16.87 -14.90
C THR A 34 0.77 -16.48 -15.61
N ASN A 35 0.07 -15.44 -15.17
CA ASN A 35 -1.21 -15.01 -15.75
C ASN A 35 -0.98 -14.24 -17.07
N THR A 36 -1.34 -14.83 -18.19
CA THR A 36 -1.15 -14.29 -19.55
C THR A 36 -2.21 -13.27 -19.97
N ASP A 37 -3.32 -13.14 -19.20
CA ASP A 37 -4.50 -12.36 -19.60
C ASP A 37 -4.46 -10.91 -19.12
N ILE A 38 -3.46 -10.53 -18.34
CA ILE A 38 -3.36 -9.21 -17.67
C ILE A 38 -3.52 -8.07 -18.68
N CYS A 39 -2.76 -8.07 -19.76
CA CYS A 39 -2.81 -7.01 -20.78
C CYS A 39 -4.20 -6.89 -21.39
N GLN A 40 -4.87 -8.02 -21.70
CA GLN A 40 -6.22 -8.02 -22.24
C GLN A 40 -7.26 -7.47 -21.24
N LYS A 41 -7.14 -7.82 -19.97
CA LYS A 41 -8.03 -7.33 -18.91
C LYS A 41 -7.86 -5.82 -18.68
N LEU A 42 -6.64 -5.31 -18.79
CA LEU A 42 -6.38 -3.86 -18.75
C LEU A 42 -6.96 -3.14 -19.98
N LEU A 43 -6.80 -3.71 -21.19
CA LEU A 43 -7.35 -3.15 -22.42
C LEU A 43 -8.89 -3.06 -22.42
N THR A 44 -9.55 -4.05 -21.86
CA THR A 44 -11.02 -4.03 -21.75
C THR A 44 -11.53 -3.14 -20.62
N GLY A 45 -10.65 -2.72 -19.70
CA GLY A 45 -11.03 -1.93 -18.52
C GLY A 45 -11.96 -2.64 -17.54
N ILE A 46 -12.07 -3.98 -17.65
CA ILE A 46 -13.02 -4.78 -16.83
C ILE A 46 -12.76 -4.67 -15.32
N TRP A 47 -11.54 -4.32 -14.92
CA TRP A 47 -11.17 -4.12 -13.52
C TRP A 47 -11.43 -2.68 -13.01
N GLY A 48 -11.92 -1.78 -13.89
CA GLY A 48 -12.11 -0.37 -13.56
C GLY A 48 -10.79 0.38 -13.41
N ASN A 49 -10.79 1.34 -12.50
CA ASN A 49 -9.65 2.17 -12.13
C ASN A 49 -9.48 2.18 -10.60
N CYS A 50 -8.57 2.94 -10.07
CA CYS A 50 -8.32 3.06 -8.61
C CYS A 50 -7.69 1.82 -7.96
N PHE A 51 -6.77 1.15 -8.67
CA PHE A 51 -5.96 0.05 -8.13
C PHE A 51 -4.52 0.13 -8.64
N SER A 52 -3.63 -0.54 -7.93
CA SER A 52 -2.28 -0.87 -8.38
C SER A 52 -2.18 -2.37 -8.63
N LEU A 53 -1.25 -2.81 -9.47
CA LEU A 53 -1.12 -4.21 -9.87
C LEU A 53 0.28 -4.73 -9.56
N ALA A 54 0.34 -5.87 -8.88
CA ALA A 54 1.56 -6.62 -8.61
C ALA A 54 1.54 -7.96 -9.35
N LEU A 55 2.52 -8.19 -10.21
CA LEU A 55 2.77 -9.51 -10.80
C LEU A 55 3.67 -10.30 -9.85
N CYS A 56 3.14 -11.37 -9.29
CA CYS A 56 3.78 -12.11 -8.20
C CYS A 56 4.52 -13.33 -8.72
N LEU A 57 5.83 -13.39 -8.44
CA LEU A 57 6.71 -14.52 -8.75
C LEU A 57 7.05 -15.34 -7.50
N GLU A 58 6.37 -15.09 -6.39
CA GLU A 58 6.65 -15.72 -5.10
C GLU A 58 5.50 -16.68 -4.73
N ASP A 59 4.81 -16.57 -3.59
CA ASP A 59 3.85 -17.53 -3.05
C ASP A 59 2.65 -17.87 -3.97
N SER A 60 2.38 -17.09 -5.01
CA SER A 60 1.25 -17.33 -5.92
C SER A 60 1.55 -18.30 -7.06
N ILE A 61 2.80 -18.74 -7.21
CA ILE A 61 3.23 -19.69 -8.23
C ILE A 61 4.13 -20.79 -7.62
N ASP A 62 4.08 -21.97 -8.22
CA ASP A 62 4.93 -23.09 -7.81
C ASP A 62 6.41 -22.80 -8.14
N ASP A 63 7.34 -23.41 -7.38
CA ASP A 63 8.78 -23.26 -7.60
C ASP A 63 9.22 -23.69 -9.00
N ASN A 64 8.57 -24.69 -9.58
CA ASN A 64 8.83 -25.15 -10.94
C ASN A 64 8.30 -24.20 -12.03
N ALA A 65 7.47 -23.24 -11.67
CA ALA A 65 6.87 -22.27 -12.59
C ALA A 65 7.59 -20.91 -12.61
N VAL A 66 8.68 -20.74 -11.85
CA VAL A 66 9.37 -19.45 -11.72
C VAL A 66 9.88 -18.92 -13.05
N GLU A 67 10.57 -19.75 -13.83
CA GLU A 67 11.12 -19.36 -15.14
C GLU A 67 10.01 -18.94 -16.12
N ILE A 68 8.93 -19.73 -16.17
CA ILE A 68 7.74 -19.42 -16.99
C ILE A 68 7.08 -18.12 -16.47
N GLY A 69 7.00 -17.94 -15.16
CA GLY A 69 6.47 -16.73 -14.54
C GLY A 69 7.28 -15.49 -14.90
N GLU A 70 8.61 -15.55 -14.81
CA GLU A 70 9.50 -14.46 -15.22
C GLU A 70 9.33 -14.09 -16.68
N GLN A 71 9.29 -15.10 -17.57
CA GLN A 71 9.05 -14.86 -18.99
C GLN A 71 7.70 -14.20 -19.23
N THR A 72 6.63 -14.72 -18.61
CA THR A 72 5.26 -14.16 -18.73
C THR A 72 5.17 -12.74 -18.21
N VAL A 73 5.85 -12.41 -17.09
CA VAL A 73 5.91 -11.06 -16.54
C VAL A 73 6.55 -10.10 -17.54
N VAL A 74 7.72 -10.46 -18.10
CA VAL A 74 8.43 -9.63 -19.10
C VAL A 74 7.56 -9.41 -20.35
N GLU A 75 6.98 -10.47 -20.89
CA GLU A 75 6.07 -10.38 -22.05
C GLU A 75 4.84 -9.53 -21.76
N THR A 76 4.29 -9.63 -20.55
CA THR A 76 3.14 -8.82 -20.09
C THR A 76 3.52 -7.33 -20.08
N PHE A 77 4.67 -6.97 -19.52
CA PHE A 77 5.17 -5.59 -19.54
C PHE A 77 5.36 -5.07 -20.97
N HIS A 78 6.00 -5.86 -21.87
CA HIS A 78 6.16 -5.50 -23.27
C HIS A 78 4.82 -5.28 -23.99
N ARG A 79 3.82 -6.13 -23.74
CA ARG A 79 2.48 -5.99 -24.31
C ARG A 79 1.76 -4.76 -23.79
N ILE A 80 1.82 -4.49 -22.48
CA ILE A 80 1.26 -3.28 -21.87
C ILE A 80 1.93 -2.04 -22.45
N TYR A 81 3.27 -2.03 -22.58
CA TYR A 81 4.02 -0.91 -23.12
C TYR A 81 3.60 -0.58 -24.55
N LYS A 82 3.48 -1.59 -25.42
CA LYS A 82 3.00 -1.42 -26.80
C LYS A 82 1.56 -0.88 -26.86
N SER A 83 0.72 -1.25 -25.92
CA SER A 83 -0.71 -0.92 -25.89
C SER A 83 -1.05 0.26 -24.98
N ARG A 84 -0.07 0.89 -24.31
CA ARG A 84 -0.28 1.85 -23.23
C ARG A 84 -1.17 3.05 -23.56
N LEU A 85 -1.13 3.51 -24.81
CA LEU A 85 -1.95 4.63 -25.29
C LEU A 85 -3.43 4.25 -25.52
N SER A 86 -3.72 2.96 -25.59
CA SER A 86 -5.06 2.42 -25.80
C SER A 86 -5.70 1.93 -24.50
N LEU A 87 -4.98 1.98 -23.38
CA LEU A 87 -5.51 1.54 -22.09
C LEU A 87 -6.47 2.61 -21.53
N PRO A 88 -7.67 2.23 -21.07
CA PRO A 88 -8.57 3.16 -20.39
C PRO A 88 -8.01 3.63 -19.04
N PHE A 89 -7.17 2.81 -18.42
CA PHE A 89 -6.47 3.08 -17.17
C PHE A 89 -5.16 2.28 -17.12
N LEU A 90 -4.07 2.94 -16.75
CA LEU A 90 -2.77 2.30 -16.48
C LEU A 90 -2.51 2.33 -14.97
N PRO A 91 -2.58 1.18 -14.27
CA PRO A 91 -2.27 1.12 -12.85
C PRO A 91 -0.77 1.31 -12.60
N LYS A 92 -0.39 1.66 -11.37
CA LYS A 92 0.99 1.49 -10.92
C LYS A 92 1.35 0.00 -10.99
N LEU A 93 2.45 -0.33 -11.66
CA LEU A 93 2.86 -1.71 -11.90
C LEU A 93 4.04 -2.08 -11.01
N PHE A 94 3.91 -3.22 -10.34
CA PHE A 94 4.93 -3.79 -9.46
C PHE A 94 5.22 -5.24 -9.82
N ILE A 95 6.42 -5.70 -9.45
CA ILE A 95 6.80 -7.10 -9.50
C ILE A 95 7.15 -7.56 -8.08
N ARG A 96 6.46 -8.58 -7.55
CA ARG A 96 6.88 -9.26 -6.32
C ARG A 96 7.88 -10.35 -6.68
N VAL A 97 9.12 -10.13 -6.28
CA VAL A 97 10.24 -11.05 -6.53
C VAL A 97 10.36 -12.11 -5.44
N ARG A 98 11.15 -13.16 -5.68
CA ARG A 98 11.51 -14.19 -4.69
C ARG A 98 12.83 -13.89 -3.97
N SER A 99 13.73 -13.19 -4.66
CA SER A 99 15.08 -12.95 -4.15
C SER A 99 15.67 -11.67 -4.74
N PRO A 100 16.69 -11.09 -4.09
CA PRO A 100 17.38 -9.91 -4.62
C PRO A 100 17.93 -10.11 -6.05
N LYS A 101 18.40 -11.30 -6.38
CA LYS A 101 18.98 -11.59 -7.71
C LYS A 101 18.00 -11.40 -8.87
N GLN A 102 16.70 -11.65 -8.63
CA GLN A 102 15.68 -11.45 -9.68
C GLN A 102 15.51 -9.97 -10.07
N ILE A 103 15.82 -9.03 -9.18
CA ILE A 103 15.58 -7.59 -9.40
C ILE A 103 16.37 -7.12 -10.63
N ALA A 104 17.70 -7.30 -10.63
CA ALA A 104 18.55 -6.86 -11.74
C ALA A 104 18.21 -7.58 -13.05
N THR A 105 18.02 -8.90 -12.99
CA THR A 105 17.71 -9.74 -14.17
C THR A 105 16.39 -9.33 -14.81
N LEU A 106 15.32 -9.15 -14.02
CA LEU A 106 14.02 -8.75 -14.53
C LEU A 106 14.06 -7.33 -15.07
N TYR A 107 14.66 -6.39 -14.35
CA TYR A 107 14.76 -5.01 -14.79
C TYR A 107 15.46 -4.89 -16.15
N GLN A 108 16.56 -5.62 -16.35
CA GLN A 108 17.28 -5.64 -17.62
C GLN A 108 16.43 -6.22 -18.75
N ARG A 109 15.69 -7.31 -18.50
CA ARG A 109 14.81 -7.96 -19.49
C ARG A 109 13.59 -7.12 -19.88
N LEU A 110 13.15 -6.18 -19.03
CA LEU A 110 12.05 -5.29 -19.35
C LEU A 110 12.40 -4.26 -20.45
N GLU A 111 13.66 -3.96 -20.68
CA GLU A 111 14.12 -3.00 -21.71
C GLU A 111 13.34 -1.67 -21.64
N GLU A 112 12.80 -1.17 -22.75
CA GLU A 112 12.00 0.07 -22.80
C GLU A 112 10.73 0.00 -21.92
N SER A 113 10.16 -1.20 -21.73
CA SER A 113 8.96 -1.37 -20.91
C SER A 113 9.23 -1.19 -19.41
N SER A 114 10.50 -1.14 -18.99
CA SER A 114 10.90 -0.79 -17.63
C SER A 114 10.37 0.59 -17.18
N THR A 115 10.11 1.49 -18.11
CA THR A 115 9.48 2.80 -17.85
C THR A 115 8.07 2.71 -17.26
N LEU A 116 7.42 1.56 -17.35
CA LEU A 116 6.12 1.28 -16.71
C LEU A 116 6.26 0.74 -15.28
N LEU A 117 7.45 0.25 -14.91
CA LEU A 117 7.67 -0.35 -13.60
C LEU A 117 7.75 0.73 -12.52
N THR A 118 6.82 0.71 -11.57
CA THR A 118 6.86 1.60 -10.41
C THR A 118 7.85 1.10 -9.37
N GLY A 119 7.97 -0.22 -9.19
CA GLY A 119 8.91 -0.77 -8.22
C GLY A 119 8.79 -2.27 -7.99
N PHE A 120 9.57 -2.75 -7.04
CA PHE A 120 9.59 -4.14 -6.62
C PHE A 120 8.99 -4.32 -5.23
N ILE A 121 8.32 -5.44 -5.03
CA ILE A 121 7.81 -5.87 -3.73
C ILE A 121 8.74 -6.98 -3.22
N LEU A 122 9.24 -6.77 -2.00
CA LEU A 122 10.32 -7.56 -1.41
C LEU A 122 9.74 -8.44 -0.29
N PRO A 123 9.49 -9.73 -0.56
CA PRO A 123 8.91 -10.64 0.42
C PRO A 123 9.91 -11.00 1.51
N LYS A 124 9.39 -11.42 2.67
CA LYS A 124 10.16 -11.96 3.79
C LYS A 124 11.40 -11.11 4.10
N PHE A 125 11.13 -9.77 4.16
CA PHE A 125 12.18 -8.77 4.34
C PHE A 125 12.66 -8.77 5.79
N VAL A 126 13.90 -9.22 5.99
CA VAL A 126 14.53 -9.42 7.31
C VAL A 126 15.92 -8.75 7.35
N PRO A 127 16.50 -8.48 8.55
CA PRO A 127 17.82 -7.84 8.64
C PRO A 127 18.92 -8.49 7.81
N ASP A 128 18.88 -9.81 7.66
CA ASP A 128 19.90 -10.58 6.94
C ASP A 128 19.87 -10.36 5.42
N ASN A 129 18.69 -10.22 4.81
CA ASN A 129 18.54 -10.05 3.36
C ASN A 129 18.32 -8.60 2.93
N ALA A 130 17.89 -7.73 3.83
CA ALA A 130 17.57 -6.33 3.55
C ALA A 130 18.73 -5.56 2.87
N PRO A 131 20.00 -5.67 3.32
CA PRO A 131 21.11 -4.96 2.67
C PRO A 131 21.27 -5.33 1.20
N THR A 132 21.10 -6.62 0.85
CA THR A 132 21.21 -7.09 -0.54
C THR A 132 20.06 -6.57 -1.41
N TYR A 133 18.83 -6.55 -0.91
CA TYR A 133 17.70 -5.95 -1.60
C TYR A 133 17.90 -4.45 -1.85
N ILE A 134 18.34 -3.72 -0.82
CA ILE A 134 18.61 -2.28 -0.90
C ILE A 134 19.71 -1.99 -1.93
N GLU A 135 20.78 -2.78 -1.93
CA GLU A 135 21.88 -2.64 -2.89
C GLU A 135 21.40 -2.80 -4.34
N GLU A 136 20.57 -3.83 -4.64
CA GLU A 136 20.04 -4.04 -5.99
C GLU A 136 19.12 -2.88 -6.43
N ILE A 137 18.28 -2.35 -5.56
CA ILE A 137 17.45 -1.18 -5.84
C ILE A 137 18.31 0.06 -6.11
N HIS A 138 19.37 0.27 -5.33
CA HIS A 138 20.31 1.38 -5.56
C HIS A 138 21.01 1.26 -6.92
N LYS A 139 21.53 0.08 -7.28
CA LYS A 139 22.19 -0.18 -8.58
C LYS A 139 21.27 0.15 -9.76
N ILE A 140 20.01 -0.24 -9.70
CA ILE A 140 19.04 0.06 -10.75
C ILE A 140 18.82 1.57 -10.85
N ASN A 141 18.62 2.24 -9.73
CA ASN A 141 18.33 3.67 -9.71
C ASN A 141 19.50 4.55 -10.16
N GLN A 142 20.74 4.06 -10.11
CA GLN A 142 21.89 4.77 -10.68
C GLN A 142 21.84 4.89 -12.21
N ASN A 143 21.12 3.97 -12.88
CA ASN A 143 21.06 3.89 -14.34
C ASN A 143 19.64 4.06 -14.89
N SER A 144 18.63 4.17 -14.06
CA SER A 144 17.24 4.33 -14.45
C SER A 144 16.91 5.77 -14.81
N SER A 145 16.07 5.97 -15.82
CA SER A 145 15.53 7.29 -16.21
C SER A 145 14.46 7.82 -15.25
N HIS A 146 13.93 6.98 -14.37
CA HIS A 146 12.92 7.31 -13.38
C HIS A 146 13.16 6.52 -12.11
N LYS A 147 12.57 6.95 -11.00
CA LYS A 147 12.74 6.29 -9.72
C LYS A 147 12.03 4.93 -9.69
N ILE A 148 12.77 3.88 -9.34
CA ILE A 148 12.26 2.54 -9.08
C ILE A 148 12.18 2.36 -7.57
N TYR A 149 10.97 2.13 -7.08
CA TYR A 149 10.71 1.99 -5.66
C TYR A 149 10.84 0.55 -5.17
N MET A 150 10.91 0.40 -3.85
CA MET A 150 10.75 -0.86 -3.16
C MET A 150 9.61 -0.80 -2.15
N MET A 151 8.95 -1.93 -1.96
CA MET A 151 7.94 -2.14 -0.93
C MET A 151 8.29 -3.42 -0.15
N PRO A 152 9.02 -3.32 0.99
CA PRO A 152 9.33 -4.47 1.82
C PRO A 152 8.07 -5.02 2.50
N ILE A 153 8.00 -6.35 2.66
CA ILE A 153 6.92 -7.02 3.39
C ILE A 153 7.49 -7.56 4.71
N LEU A 154 6.88 -7.14 5.81
CA LEU A 154 7.18 -7.59 7.16
C LEU A 154 6.28 -8.76 7.51
N GLU A 155 6.83 -9.98 7.49
CA GLU A 155 6.04 -11.22 7.60
C GLU A 155 6.82 -12.40 8.21
N SER A 156 8.01 -12.14 8.75
CA SER A 156 8.94 -13.19 9.18
C SER A 156 8.71 -13.68 10.61
N GLY A 157 9.27 -14.86 10.90
CA GLY A 157 9.17 -15.50 12.21
C GLY A 157 9.80 -14.71 13.36
N GLU A 158 10.80 -13.86 13.07
CA GLU A 158 11.44 -12.97 14.04
C GLU A 158 10.45 -11.98 14.68
N LEU A 159 9.34 -11.68 14.00
CA LEU A 159 8.28 -10.80 14.50
C LEU A 159 7.35 -11.49 15.51
N VAL A 160 7.33 -12.80 15.53
CA VAL A 160 6.48 -13.58 16.44
C VAL A 160 6.99 -13.53 17.88
N SER A 161 8.30 -13.65 18.07
CA SER A 161 8.92 -13.67 19.39
C SER A 161 9.11 -12.26 19.95
N TYR A 162 8.67 -12.01 21.18
CA TYR A 162 8.90 -10.74 21.88
C TYR A 162 10.38 -10.40 22.04
N THR A 163 11.26 -11.40 22.16
CA THR A 163 12.70 -11.18 22.35
C THR A 163 13.40 -10.68 21.10
N THR A 164 12.94 -11.04 19.92
CA THR A 164 13.55 -10.67 18.63
C THR A 164 12.80 -9.55 17.92
N ARG A 165 11.48 -9.44 18.11
CA ARG A 165 10.61 -8.51 17.41
C ARG A 165 11.12 -7.07 17.41
N HIS A 166 11.36 -6.51 18.59
CA HIS A 166 11.78 -5.11 18.72
C HIS A 166 13.17 -4.87 18.10
N GLN A 167 14.11 -5.80 18.27
CA GLN A 167 15.43 -5.71 17.66
C GLN A 167 15.33 -5.76 16.13
N THR A 168 14.51 -6.67 15.60
CA THR A 168 14.24 -6.81 14.16
C THR A 168 13.60 -5.54 13.61
N LEU A 169 12.53 -5.04 14.22
CA LEU A 169 11.84 -3.83 13.78
C LEU A 169 12.76 -2.59 13.83
N GLU A 170 13.54 -2.44 14.89
CA GLU A 170 14.50 -1.34 15.02
C GLU A 170 15.61 -1.41 13.95
N CYS A 171 16.15 -2.60 13.70
CA CYS A 171 17.15 -2.81 12.66
C CYS A 171 16.58 -2.48 11.26
N LEU A 172 15.41 -3.03 10.92
CA LEU A 172 14.74 -2.78 9.65
C LEU A 172 14.36 -1.31 9.48
N TYR A 173 13.89 -0.66 10.53
CA TYR A 173 13.59 0.78 10.50
C TYR A 173 14.83 1.60 10.14
N LYS A 174 15.97 1.35 10.80
CA LYS A 174 17.24 2.06 10.51
C LYS A 174 17.72 1.81 9.08
N LEU A 175 17.61 0.57 8.59
CA LEU A 175 17.97 0.24 7.21
C LEU A 175 17.07 0.96 6.20
N LEU A 176 15.75 0.93 6.39
CA LEU A 176 14.81 1.60 5.49
C LEU A 176 14.92 3.12 5.55
N LEU A 177 15.21 3.69 6.73
CA LEU A 177 15.43 5.13 6.89
C LEU A 177 16.66 5.59 6.10
N SER A 178 17.73 4.79 6.03
CA SER A 178 18.94 5.11 5.26
C SER A 178 18.72 5.18 3.75
N CYS A 179 17.63 4.58 3.25
CA CYS A 179 17.25 4.57 1.84
C CYS A 179 15.80 5.02 1.62
N ARG A 180 15.29 5.89 2.52
CA ARG A 180 13.90 6.34 2.56
C ARG A 180 13.35 6.76 1.20
N ASP A 181 14.15 7.43 0.38
CA ASP A 181 13.75 7.94 -0.92
C ASP A 181 13.33 6.85 -1.92
N TYR A 182 13.72 5.62 -1.68
CA TYR A 182 13.36 4.46 -2.51
C TYR A 182 12.26 3.60 -1.90
N VAL A 183 11.83 3.87 -0.66
CA VAL A 183 10.74 3.12 0.00
C VAL A 183 9.41 3.78 -0.31
N LEU A 184 8.56 3.12 -1.10
CA LEU A 184 7.24 3.66 -1.42
C LEU A 184 6.26 3.47 -0.26
N ASN A 185 6.14 2.24 0.23
CA ASN A 185 5.49 1.93 1.51
C ASN A 185 6.01 0.63 2.12
N VAL A 186 5.75 0.44 3.40
CA VAL A 186 6.03 -0.79 4.13
C VAL A 186 4.76 -1.63 4.15
N ARG A 187 4.87 -2.93 3.82
CA ARG A 187 3.73 -3.84 3.76
C ARG A 187 3.80 -4.89 4.85
N VAL A 188 2.66 -5.49 5.17
CA VAL A 188 2.58 -6.57 6.16
C VAL A 188 1.98 -7.82 5.53
N GLY A 189 2.63 -8.96 5.73
CA GLY A 189 2.17 -10.28 5.29
C GLY A 189 1.32 -10.96 6.36
N GLY A 190 0.04 -10.58 6.43
CA GLY A 190 -0.85 -11.08 7.48
C GLY A 190 -1.07 -12.59 7.44
N ASN A 191 -1.13 -13.20 6.26
CA ASN A 191 -1.33 -14.64 6.12
C ASN A 191 -0.11 -15.44 6.62
N ASP A 192 1.11 -14.97 6.34
CA ASP A 192 2.35 -15.58 6.85
C ASP A 192 2.38 -15.52 8.39
N LEU A 193 2.05 -14.35 8.95
CA LEU A 193 1.95 -14.21 10.40
C LEU A 193 0.87 -15.14 10.98
N CYS A 194 -0.31 -15.23 10.37
CA CYS A 194 -1.36 -16.15 10.78
C CYS A 194 -0.93 -17.61 10.69
N HIS A 195 -0.19 -17.97 9.63
CA HIS A 195 0.38 -19.32 9.44
C HIS A 195 1.30 -19.70 10.61
N LEU A 196 2.17 -18.80 11.04
CA LEU A 196 3.10 -19.04 12.14
C LEU A 196 2.39 -19.32 13.48
N PHE A 197 1.19 -18.78 13.67
CA PHE A 197 0.35 -19.04 14.85
C PHE A 197 -0.67 -20.17 14.64
N GLY A 198 -0.79 -20.72 13.42
CA GLY A 198 -1.81 -21.73 13.10
C GLY A 198 -3.24 -21.22 13.19
N VAL A 199 -3.47 -19.93 12.88
CA VAL A 199 -4.79 -19.30 12.98
C VAL A 199 -5.24 -18.75 11.61
N ARG A 200 -6.54 -18.64 11.42
CA ARG A 200 -7.16 -18.07 10.22
C ARG A 200 -8.48 -17.42 10.61
N ARG A 201 -8.73 -16.18 10.14
CA ARG A 201 -10.01 -15.49 10.39
C ARG A 201 -11.11 -15.96 9.46
N ASN A 202 -12.34 -15.83 9.89
CA ASN A 202 -13.55 -16.01 9.08
C ASN A 202 -13.96 -14.69 8.41
N ALA A 203 -14.96 -14.74 7.49
CA ALA A 203 -15.41 -13.56 6.76
C ALA A 203 -16.09 -12.48 7.63
N ASN A 204 -16.46 -12.79 8.87
CA ASN A 204 -17.02 -11.86 9.85
C ASN A 204 -16.02 -11.39 10.91
N GLU A 205 -14.77 -11.81 10.81
CA GLU A 205 -13.68 -11.47 11.73
C GLU A 205 -12.62 -10.63 10.99
N THR A 206 -12.05 -9.67 11.69
CA THR A 206 -10.92 -8.88 11.17
C THR A 206 -9.59 -9.48 11.65
N ILE A 207 -8.49 -9.10 11.02
CA ILE A 207 -7.16 -9.51 11.48
C ILE A 207 -6.84 -8.97 12.89
N TYR A 208 -7.52 -7.90 13.30
CA TYR A 208 -7.38 -7.27 14.62
C TYR A 208 -8.05 -8.07 15.75
N ASP A 209 -8.97 -8.97 15.41
CA ASP A 209 -9.60 -9.90 16.37
C ASP A 209 -8.64 -11.04 16.75
N ILE A 210 -7.58 -11.24 15.98
CA ILE A 210 -6.49 -12.17 16.28
C ILE A 210 -5.45 -11.43 17.12
N HIS A 211 -5.60 -11.38 18.43
CA HIS A 211 -4.80 -10.56 19.33
C HIS A 211 -3.28 -10.69 19.17
N PRO A 212 -2.66 -11.87 19.00
CA PRO A 212 -1.22 -11.98 18.75
C PRO A 212 -0.80 -11.24 17.47
N ILE A 213 -1.61 -11.31 16.41
CA ILE A 213 -1.34 -10.60 15.15
C ILE A 213 -1.56 -9.10 15.32
N ALA A 214 -2.66 -8.69 15.96
CA ALA A 214 -2.93 -7.28 16.25
C ALA A 214 -1.79 -6.61 17.03
N SER A 215 -1.18 -7.34 17.98
CA SER A 215 0.01 -6.88 18.70
C SER A 215 1.20 -6.61 17.75
N ILE A 216 1.48 -7.54 16.83
CA ILE A 216 2.56 -7.37 15.84
C ILE A 216 2.27 -6.17 14.92
N LEU A 217 1.03 -6.05 14.45
CA LEU A 217 0.60 -4.92 13.61
C LEU A 217 0.79 -3.58 14.32
N SER A 218 0.44 -3.52 15.61
CA SER A 218 0.63 -2.34 16.46
C SER A 218 2.10 -1.94 16.58
N ASP A 219 2.97 -2.93 16.82
CA ASP A 219 4.42 -2.69 16.92
C ASP A 219 4.98 -2.18 15.58
N ILE A 220 4.61 -2.79 14.44
CA ILE A 220 5.00 -2.33 13.10
C ILE A 220 4.58 -0.88 12.88
N VAL A 221 3.32 -0.53 13.16
CA VAL A 221 2.85 0.85 13.02
C VAL A 221 3.67 1.79 13.90
N THR A 222 3.92 1.42 15.16
CA THR A 222 4.67 2.23 16.12
C THR A 222 6.08 2.57 15.64
N TYR A 223 6.76 1.61 14.98
CA TYR A 223 8.11 1.84 14.47
C TYR A 223 8.15 2.67 13.19
N PHE A 224 7.19 2.49 12.28
CA PHE A 224 7.34 2.99 10.90
C PHE A 224 6.44 4.19 10.55
N PHE A 225 5.40 4.52 11.34
CA PHE A 225 4.36 5.48 10.94
C PHE A 225 4.84 6.92 10.72
N HIS A 226 5.96 7.31 11.34
CA HIS A 226 6.47 8.68 11.22
C HIS A 226 7.08 8.96 9.84
N ASP A 227 7.74 7.96 9.27
CA ASP A 227 8.58 8.13 8.09
C ASP A 227 8.04 7.39 6.86
N PHE A 228 7.14 6.43 7.06
CA PHE A 228 6.64 5.55 6.01
C PHE A 228 5.14 5.40 6.03
N VAL A 229 4.56 5.27 4.84
CA VAL A 229 3.19 4.77 4.68
C VAL A 229 3.20 3.26 4.88
N ILE A 230 2.32 2.76 5.74
CA ILE A 230 2.19 1.34 6.04
C ILE A 230 0.90 0.83 5.41
N SER A 231 1.00 -0.22 4.59
CA SER A 231 -0.17 -0.82 3.93
C SER A 231 -0.63 -2.08 4.62
N ALA A 232 -1.95 -2.19 4.75
CA ALA A 232 -2.61 -3.27 5.47
C ALA A 232 -2.46 -4.63 4.77
N PRO A 233 -2.54 -5.72 5.52
CA PRO A 233 -2.45 -7.08 5.00
C PRO A 233 -3.63 -7.47 4.10
N VAL A 234 -3.51 -8.61 3.45
CA VAL A 234 -4.49 -9.14 2.51
C VAL A 234 -5.82 -9.48 3.21
N TRP A 235 -6.93 -9.30 2.49
CA TRP A 235 -8.23 -9.90 2.80
C TRP A 235 -8.46 -11.10 1.88
N GLU A 236 -8.80 -12.26 2.45
CA GLU A 236 -8.82 -13.55 1.73
C GLU A 236 -10.14 -13.84 1.01
N TYR A 237 -11.23 -13.17 1.40
CA TYR A 237 -12.56 -13.46 0.87
C TYR A 237 -12.93 -12.48 -0.24
N PHE A 238 -13.56 -12.94 -1.32
CA PHE A 238 -13.93 -12.13 -2.48
C PHE A 238 -15.29 -12.50 -3.09
N ALA A 239 -15.94 -13.53 -2.56
CA ALA A 239 -17.27 -13.96 -2.98
C ALA A 239 -17.94 -14.82 -1.89
N ASP A 240 -19.23 -14.69 -1.72
CA ASP A 240 -20.13 -15.61 -1.02
C ASP A 240 -21.58 -15.32 -1.46
N GLU A 241 -22.53 -16.17 -1.05
CA GLU A 241 -23.95 -16.08 -1.45
C GLU A 241 -24.67 -14.83 -0.93
N ASN A 242 -24.17 -14.20 0.15
CA ASN A 242 -24.84 -13.11 0.87
C ASN A 242 -24.00 -11.83 0.95
N ASP A 243 -22.91 -11.72 0.18
CA ASP A 243 -21.98 -10.58 0.23
C ASP A 243 -21.35 -10.31 1.60
N ASN A 244 -21.34 -11.30 2.52
CA ASN A 244 -20.72 -11.16 3.85
C ASN A 244 -19.22 -10.85 3.76
N TRP A 245 -18.54 -11.40 2.74
CA TRP A 245 -17.14 -11.10 2.45
C TRP A 245 -16.90 -9.60 2.30
N LYS A 246 -17.85 -8.88 1.71
CA LYS A 246 -17.77 -7.45 1.45
C LYS A 246 -17.92 -6.67 2.75
N ILE A 247 -18.89 -7.05 3.59
CA ILE A 247 -19.10 -6.43 4.91
C ILE A 247 -17.86 -6.62 5.78
N GLY A 248 -17.27 -7.82 5.78
CA GLY A 248 -16.04 -8.10 6.50
C GLY A 248 -14.86 -7.27 6.01
N LEU A 249 -14.69 -7.14 4.68
CA LEU A 249 -13.66 -6.31 4.08
C LEU A 249 -13.85 -4.83 4.44
N GLU A 250 -15.08 -4.30 4.37
CA GLU A 250 -15.39 -2.91 4.76
C GLU A 250 -15.05 -2.65 6.23
N ASN A 251 -15.37 -3.60 7.12
CA ASN A 251 -15.02 -3.54 8.53
C ASN A 251 -13.50 -3.56 8.73
N GLU A 252 -12.78 -4.46 8.07
CA GLU A 252 -11.32 -4.51 8.20
C GLU A 252 -10.64 -3.25 7.67
N ILE A 253 -11.08 -2.69 6.52
CA ILE A 253 -10.55 -1.41 6.00
C ILE A 253 -10.77 -0.27 6.99
N ARG A 254 -11.93 -0.22 7.65
CA ARG A 254 -12.19 0.77 8.70
C ARG A 254 -11.21 0.63 9.86
N MET A 255 -10.93 -0.60 10.27
CA MET A 255 -9.93 -0.89 11.31
C MET A 255 -8.50 -0.59 10.84
N ASP A 256 -8.15 -0.89 9.59
CA ASP A 256 -6.86 -0.55 8.99
C ASP A 256 -6.58 0.96 9.11
N ILE A 257 -7.53 1.80 8.64
CA ILE A 257 -7.39 3.27 8.67
C ILE A 257 -7.30 3.79 10.12
N LEU A 258 -8.12 3.24 11.02
CA LEU A 258 -8.14 3.62 12.45
C LEU A 258 -6.79 3.32 13.13
N ASN A 259 -6.15 2.20 12.74
CA ASN A 259 -4.87 1.77 13.30
C ASN A 259 -3.64 2.31 12.53
N GLY A 260 -3.82 3.21 11.56
CA GLY A 260 -2.72 3.91 10.91
C GLY A 260 -2.31 3.38 9.53
N PHE A 261 -2.92 2.31 9.06
CA PHE A 261 -2.64 1.74 7.73
C PHE A 261 -3.30 2.54 6.61
N ILE A 262 -2.65 2.57 5.42
CA ILE A 262 -3.18 3.17 4.19
C ILE A 262 -2.98 2.19 3.03
N GLY A 263 -4.07 1.91 2.32
CA GLY A 263 -4.07 0.90 1.25
C GLY A 263 -4.14 -0.51 1.79
N LYS A 264 -4.35 -1.46 0.88
CA LYS A 264 -4.59 -2.87 1.23
C LYS A 264 -4.13 -3.79 0.11
N THR A 265 -3.59 -4.94 0.49
CA THR A 265 -3.36 -6.04 -0.45
C THR A 265 -4.70 -6.70 -0.77
N ILE A 266 -4.96 -6.91 -2.05
CA ILE A 266 -6.15 -7.61 -2.56
C ILE A 266 -5.74 -8.71 -3.55
N ILE A 267 -6.61 -9.72 -3.71
CA ILE A 267 -6.35 -10.91 -4.52
C ILE A 267 -7.39 -11.14 -5.62
N HIS A 268 -8.45 -10.34 -5.63
CA HIS A 268 -9.53 -10.47 -6.62
C HIS A 268 -10.08 -9.10 -7.05
N PRO A 269 -10.45 -8.92 -8.32
CA PRO A 269 -10.99 -7.64 -8.82
C PRO A 269 -12.25 -7.15 -8.10
N ASN A 270 -13.10 -8.05 -7.58
CA ASN A 270 -14.28 -7.67 -6.79
C ASN A 270 -13.96 -6.81 -5.58
N GLN A 271 -12.74 -6.93 -5.04
CA GLN A 271 -12.29 -6.18 -3.86
C GLN A 271 -11.89 -4.73 -4.20
N ILE A 272 -11.56 -4.43 -5.47
CA ILE A 272 -11.12 -3.10 -5.91
C ILE A 272 -12.11 -1.99 -5.48
N PRO A 273 -13.42 -2.06 -5.87
CA PRO A 273 -14.36 -1.00 -5.54
C PRO A 273 -14.60 -0.86 -4.04
N VAL A 274 -14.51 -1.96 -3.29
CA VAL A 274 -14.70 -1.95 -1.82
C VAL A 274 -13.56 -1.19 -1.15
N VAL A 275 -12.30 -1.52 -1.52
CA VAL A 275 -11.12 -0.83 -0.97
C VAL A 275 -11.10 0.63 -1.40
N ALA A 276 -11.33 0.91 -2.69
CA ALA A 276 -11.36 2.29 -3.19
C ALA A 276 -12.42 3.14 -2.47
N ASN A 277 -13.61 2.59 -2.22
CA ASN A 277 -14.65 3.29 -1.46
C ASN A 277 -14.31 3.44 0.02
N GLY A 278 -13.72 2.40 0.62
CA GLY A 278 -13.30 2.43 2.02
C GLY A 278 -12.25 3.48 2.33
N LEU A 279 -11.35 3.75 1.37
CA LEU A 279 -10.28 4.76 1.49
C LEU A 279 -10.75 6.20 1.27
N LYS A 280 -11.98 6.45 0.81
CA LYS A 280 -12.52 7.80 0.67
C LYS A 280 -12.62 8.51 2.02
N ALA A 281 -12.31 9.81 2.03
CA ALA A 281 -12.53 10.63 3.20
C ALA A 281 -14.03 10.80 3.50
N ASN A 282 -14.40 10.84 4.77
CA ASN A 282 -15.75 11.22 5.17
C ASN A 282 -15.93 12.74 5.00
N ALA A 283 -17.08 13.18 4.47
CA ALA A 283 -17.35 14.61 4.23
C ALA A 283 -17.26 15.47 5.50
N HIS A 284 -17.77 14.98 6.62
CA HIS A 284 -17.68 15.70 7.90
C HIS A 284 -16.24 15.76 8.43
N ASP A 285 -15.48 14.66 8.29
CA ASP A 285 -14.08 14.62 8.68
C ASP A 285 -13.22 15.54 7.82
N LEU A 286 -13.50 15.62 6.51
CA LEU A 286 -12.82 16.55 5.61
C LEU A 286 -13.12 18.01 5.98
N ALA A 287 -14.38 18.34 6.28
CA ALA A 287 -14.75 19.70 6.70
C ALA A 287 -14.02 20.11 7.99
N ASP A 288 -13.95 19.21 8.97
CA ASP A 288 -13.21 19.45 10.21
C ASP A 288 -11.70 19.56 9.95
N ALA A 289 -11.14 18.72 9.08
CA ALA A 289 -9.73 18.77 8.72
C ALA A 289 -9.33 20.11 8.08
N ILE A 290 -10.16 20.61 7.16
CA ILE A 290 -9.96 21.92 6.53
C ILE A 290 -10.05 23.03 7.60
N HIS A 291 -11.03 22.94 8.50
CA HIS A 291 -11.17 23.91 9.59
C HIS A 291 -9.94 23.92 10.50
N ILE A 292 -9.45 22.76 10.92
CA ILE A 292 -8.26 22.62 11.77
C ILE A 292 -7.04 23.25 11.13
N LEU A 293 -6.78 22.96 9.85
CA LEU A 293 -5.57 23.41 9.15
C LEU A 293 -5.58 24.91 8.83
N ASN A 294 -6.76 25.53 8.74
CA ASN A 294 -6.91 26.95 8.45
C ASN A 294 -7.23 27.81 9.67
N PHE A 295 -7.31 27.19 10.83
CA PHE A 295 -7.70 27.93 12.04
C PHE A 295 -6.64 28.96 12.40
N GLN A 296 -7.09 30.21 12.50
CA GLN A 296 -6.27 31.37 12.89
C GLN A 296 -6.98 32.09 14.04
N ASP A 297 -6.58 31.77 15.24
CA ASP A 297 -6.97 32.51 16.44
C ASP A 297 -5.72 32.68 17.30
N GLU A 298 -5.49 33.89 17.80
CA GLU A 298 -4.28 34.20 18.57
C GLU A 298 -4.36 33.71 20.02
N PHE A 299 -5.56 33.44 20.52
CA PHE A 299 -5.80 33.15 21.92
C PHE A 299 -6.28 31.74 22.22
N VAL A 300 -6.93 31.08 21.27
CA VAL A 300 -7.59 29.79 21.49
C VAL A 300 -7.16 28.76 20.41
N ASN A 301 -6.78 27.55 20.85
CA ASN A 301 -6.39 26.44 19.95
C ASN A 301 -7.43 25.31 19.94
N VAL A 302 -8.68 25.59 20.31
CA VAL A 302 -9.77 24.62 20.34
C VAL A 302 -11.04 25.24 19.74
N SER A 303 -11.81 24.40 19.04
CA SER A 303 -13.14 24.81 18.54
C SER A 303 -14.10 23.61 18.52
N LYS A 304 -15.38 23.89 18.34
CA LYS A 304 -16.35 22.83 18.03
C LYS A 304 -16.13 22.35 16.58
N SER A 305 -16.38 21.06 16.34
CA SER A 305 -16.47 20.53 14.99
C SER A 305 -17.55 21.25 14.17
N THR A 306 -17.48 21.13 12.84
CA THR A 306 -18.49 21.68 11.92
C THR A 306 -19.91 21.15 12.21
N SER A 307 -20.01 19.90 12.70
CA SER A 307 -21.27 19.30 13.16
C SER A 307 -21.67 19.66 14.59
N GLY A 308 -20.79 20.32 15.36
CA GLY A 308 -21.03 20.70 16.76
C GLY A 308 -20.99 19.54 17.77
N THR A 309 -20.61 18.31 17.32
CA THR A 309 -20.69 17.08 18.12
C THR A 309 -19.38 16.68 18.79
N ARG A 310 -18.25 17.24 18.38
CA ARG A 310 -16.92 16.94 18.92
C ARG A 310 -16.07 18.20 19.03
N MET A 311 -15.02 18.13 19.83
CA MET A 311 -14.02 19.18 19.95
C MET A 311 -12.88 18.94 18.95
N ASN A 312 -12.45 20.00 18.29
CA ASN A 312 -11.25 20.04 17.48
C ASN A 312 -10.14 20.79 18.22
N GLU A 313 -8.98 20.16 18.34
CA GLU A 313 -7.75 20.78 18.87
C GLU A 313 -6.77 20.99 17.73
N MET A 314 -6.39 22.24 17.48
CA MET A 314 -5.67 22.60 16.25
C MET A 314 -4.31 21.94 16.15
N LYS A 315 -3.53 21.93 17.24
CA LYS A 315 -2.18 21.36 17.25
C LYS A 315 -2.18 19.83 17.25
N THR A 316 -3.03 19.21 18.06
CA THR A 316 -3.05 17.75 18.26
C THR A 316 -3.67 17.01 17.09
N HIS A 317 -4.62 17.63 16.37
CA HIS A 317 -5.31 17.00 15.25
C HIS A 317 -4.70 17.32 13.87
N THR A 318 -3.58 18.07 13.79
CA THR A 318 -2.97 18.48 12.53
C THR A 318 -2.59 17.28 11.63
N ASN A 319 -1.97 16.23 12.20
CA ASN A 319 -1.57 15.05 11.41
C ASN A 319 -2.78 14.27 10.91
N TRP A 320 -3.81 14.13 11.72
CA TRP A 320 -5.09 13.54 11.32
C TRP A 320 -5.74 14.36 10.18
N ALA A 321 -5.73 15.68 10.29
CA ALA A 321 -6.30 16.56 9.28
C ALA A 321 -5.57 16.46 7.93
N LYS A 322 -4.23 16.43 7.94
CA LYS A 322 -3.42 16.20 6.74
C LYS A 322 -3.74 14.84 6.09
N LYS A 323 -3.91 13.78 6.89
CA LYS A 323 -4.31 12.45 6.41
C LYS A 323 -5.68 12.52 5.72
N GLN A 324 -6.67 13.21 6.28
CA GLN A 324 -8.00 13.35 5.66
C GLN A 324 -7.93 14.10 4.31
N LEU A 325 -7.10 15.14 4.20
CA LEU A 325 -6.89 15.83 2.94
C LEU A 325 -6.29 14.92 1.87
N LEU A 326 -5.27 14.14 2.23
CA LEU A 326 -4.63 13.19 1.30
C LEU A 326 -5.63 12.14 0.80
N LEU A 327 -6.42 11.56 1.70
CA LEU A 327 -7.46 10.59 1.34
C LEU A 327 -8.50 11.24 0.41
N ALA A 328 -8.98 12.44 0.72
CA ALA A 328 -9.93 13.16 -0.10
C ALA A 328 -9.38 13.48 -1.51
N LYS A 329 -8.12 13.90 -1.59
CA LYS A 329 -7.45 14.22 -2.87
C LYS A 329 -7.28 13.01 -3.76
N ILE A 330 -6.88 11.87 -3.18
CA ILE A 330 -6.51 10.67 -3.93
C ILE A 330 -7.71 9.81 -4.25
N TYR A 331 -8.60 9.63 -3.28
CA TYR A 331 -9.72 8.68 -3.37
C TYR A 331 -11.09 9.34 -3.48
N GLY A 332 -11.18 10.64 -3.25
CA GLY A 332 -12.44 11.39 -3.21
C GLY A 332 -13.10 11.38 -1.83
N VAL A 333 -14.35 11.79 -1.80
CA VAL A 333 -15.16 11.99 -0.59
C VAL A 333 -16.40 11.11 -0.63
N ARG A 334 -16.86 10.63 0.53
CA ARG A 334 -18.10 9.87 0.70
C ARG A 334 -18.98 10.50 1.79
#